data_3c23ce8843cb067290dd7a17368cfbeb
#
_entry.id   3c23ce8843cb067290dd7a17368cfbeb
#
_cell.length_a   1.000
_cell.length_b   1.000
_cell.length_c   1.000
_cell.angle_alpha   90.00
_cell.angle_beta   90.00
_cell.angle_gamma   90.00
#
_symmetry.space_group_name_H-M   'P 1'
#
loop_
_entity.id
_entity.type
_entity.pdbx_description
1 polymer ?
#
loop_
_entity_poly.entity_id
_entity_poly.type
_entity_poly.pdbx_seq_one_letter_code
_entity_poly.pdbx_strand_id
1 'polypeptide(L)'
;DDLGYSANDLMNVNFVFIVEGKQDKSRLPLLIRKYYSETYDSEGKLSRIAIITTNSCTNIKTYANLKYMNQIYIRDNFLMIRDGDGKDSGELKSQLCKYYARRNEEDVDRLPRVTEKNVLILKYYSFENYFLDPKVMARIGVIESEEQFYEIFLEKWKEYLHRLRSGQKLLEVLGRDFETAEDVKAHMEEIRIYLRGHNLYDIYYGRYKEQEQEILSRYIDQAPREDFADILDSIDRFIYFESRKKEGAD
;
A
#
# COMPACT_ATOMS: atom_id res chain seq x y z
N ASP A 1 -8.64 19.95 12.84
CA ASP A 1 -9.08 18.54 12.72
C ASP A 1 -8.85 17.93 11.33
N ASP A 2 -7.72 18.30 10.69
CA ASP A 2 -7.37 17.83 9.33
C ASP A 2 -6.94 16.34 9.27
N LEU A 3 -6.73 15.69 10.42
CA LEU A 3 -6.25 14.30 10.50
C LEU A 3 -7.38 13.27 10.56
N GLY A 4 -8.63 13.69 10.75
CA GLY A 4 -9.76 12.77 10.96
C GLY A 4 -9.71 12.02 12.29
N TYR A 5 -8.82 12.43 13.20
CA TYR A 5 -8.70 11.96 14.59
C TYR A 5 -8.71 13.15 15.53
N SER A 6 -9.41 13.04 16.64
CA SER A 6 -9.29 14.00 17.75
C SER A 6 -7.99 13.76 18.53
N ALA A 7 -7.52 14.77 19.26
CA ALA A 7 -6.38 14.61 20.14
C ALA A 7 -6.58 13.48 21.16
N ASN A 8 -7.83 13.29 21.64
CA ASN A 8 -8.18 12.21 22.56
C ASN A 8 -8.08 10.82 21.92
N ASP A 9 -8.44 10.69 20.63
CA ASP A 9 -8.35 9.40 19.91
C ASP A 9 -6.90 8.94 19.77
N LEU A 10 -5.96 9.87 19.63
CA LEU A 10 -4.53 9.57 19.49
C LEU A 10 -3.81 9.33 20.83
N MET A 11 -4.37 9.73 21.96
CA MET A 11 -3.76 9.52 23.28
C MET A 11 -3.62 8.05 23.68
N ASN A 12 -4.44 7.17 23.12
CA ASN A 12 -4.41 5.72 23.38
C ASN A 12 -3.76 4.91 22.24
N VAL A 13 -3.11 5.57 21.29
CA VAL A 13 -2.49 4.91 20.14
C VAL A 13 -1.05 4.53 20.47
N ASN A 14 -0.69 3.28 20.14
CA ASN A 14 0.66 2.75 20.34
C ASN A 14 1.45 2.61 19.03
N PHE A 15 0.76 2.62 17.88
CA PHE A 15 1.37 2.54 16.57
C PHE A 15 0.59 3.34 15.52
N VAL A 16 1.30 3.99 14.59
CA VAL A 16 0.69 4.79 13.54
C VAL A 16 1.17 4.33 12.17
N PHE A 17 0.23 4.04 11.27
CA PHE A 17 0.50 3.96 9.84
C PHE A 17 0.19 5.29 9.17
N ILE A 18 1.10 5.73 8.30
CA ILE A 18 0.90 6.92 7.47
C ILE A 18 0.86 6.45 6.02
N VAL A 19 -0.29 6.63 5.38
CA VAL A 19 -0.56 6.18 4.00
C VAL A 19 -0.91 7.37 3.10
N GLU A 20 -0.77 7.21 1.79
CA GLU A 20 -1.00 8.32 0.85
C GLU A 20 -2.47 8.57 0.59
N GLY A 21 -3.24 7.53 0.31
CA GLY A 21 -4.62 7.62 -0.14
C GLY A 21 -5.67 7.31 0.93
N LYS A 22 -6.86 7.89 0.77
CA LYS A 22 -8.01 7.54 1.63
C LYS A 22 -8.43 6.08 1.48
N GLN A 23 -8.25 5.52 0.30
CA GLN A 23 -8.60 4.12 0.02
C GLN A 23 -7.65 3.16 0.70
N ASP A 24 -6.36 3.52 0.85
CA ASP A 24 -5.39 2.71 1.58
C ASP A 24 -5.73 2.61 3.06
N LYS A 25 -6.33 3.67 3.61
CA LYS A 25 -6.84 3.68 4.98
C LYS A 25 -7.92 2.62 5.23
N SER A 26 -8.70 2.25 4.22
CA SER A 26 -9.72 1.20 4.31
C SER A 26 -9.22 -0.19 3.93
N ARG A 27 -8.17 -0.28 3.10
CA ARG A 27 -7.62 -1.55 2.59
C ARG A 27 -6.54 -2.14 3.50
N LEU A 28 -5.65 -1.31 4.04
CA LEU A 28 -4.59 -1.77 4.94
C LEU A 28 -5.13 -2.53 6.18
N PRO A 29 -6.23 -2.11 6.83
CA PRO A 29 -6.80 -2.87 7.94
C PRO A 29 -7.17 -4.31 7.60
N LEU A 30 -7.57 -4.59 6.36
CA LEU A 30 -7.91 -5.96 5.93
C LEU A 30 -6.70 -6.89 5.98
N LEU A 31 -5.54 -6.37 5.58
CA LEU A 31 -4.27 -7.11 5.64
C LEU A 31 -3.82 -7.30 7.10
N ILE A 32 -3.92 -6.25 7.91
CA ILE A 32 -3.59 -6.31 9.34
C ILE A 32 -4.49 -7.32 10.06
N ARG A 33 -5.77 -7.34 9.76
CA ARG A 33 -6.73 -8.29 10.34
C ARG A 33 -6.35 -9.74 10.05
N LYS A 34 -5.88 -10.04 8.86
CA LYS A 34 -5.46 -11.39 8.47
C LYS A 34 -4.23 -11.86 9.24
N TYR A 35 -3.21 -11.02 9.34
CA TYR A 35 -1.88 -11.41 9.82
C TYR A 35 -1.59 -11.00 11.28
N TYR A 36 -2.32 -10.03 11.80
CA TYR A 36 -2.13 -9.48 13.15
C TYR A 36 -3.48 -9.34 13.86
N SER A 37 -4.21 -10.43 13.97
CA SER A 37 -5.60 -10.44 14.50
C SER A 37 -5.71 -9.94 15.93
N GLU A 38 -4.65 -10.09 16.75
CA GLU A 38 -4.60 -9.60 18.12
C GLU A 38 -4.58 -8.05 18.24
N THR A 39 -4.49 -7.34 17.10
CA THR A 39 -4.62 -5.87 17.07
C THR A 39 -6.07 -5.39 17.05
N TYR A 40 -7.03 -6.31 16.92
CA TYR A 40 -8.46 -6.01 16.93
C TYR A 40 -9.07 -6.22 18.31
N ASP A 41 -9.98 -5.32 18.69
CA ASP A 41 -10.75 -5.45 19.90
C ASP A 41 -11.95 -6.41 19.75
N SER A 42 -12.70 -6.62 20.82
CA SER A 42 -13.89 -7.48 20.84
C SER A 42 -15.02 -6.98 19.92
N GLU A 43 -15.00 -5.70 19.53
CA GLU A 43 -15.98 -5.11 18.63
C GLU A 43 -15.52 -5.19 17.14
N GLY A 44 -14.35 -5.77 16.88
CA GLY A 44 -13.80 -5.91 15.52
C GLY A 44 -13.18 -4.63 14.97
N LYS A 45 -12.75 -3.72 15.84
CA LYS A 45 -12.05 -2.48 15.47
C LYS A 45 -10.57 -2.57 15.81
N LEU A 46 -9.74 -1.86 15.01
CA LEU A 46 -8.32 -1.70 15.34
C LEU A 46 -8.16 -1.02 16.69
N SER A 47 -7.48 -1.71 17.61
CA SER A 47 -7.19 -1.21 18.94
C SER A 47 -5.78 -0.63 19.00
N ARG A 48 -5.66 0.61 19.47
CA ARG A 48 -4.39 1.30 19.71
C ARG A 48 -3.50 1.50 18.45
N ILE A 49 -4.09 1.37 17.27
CA ILE A 49 -3.45 1.65 15.99
C ILE A 49 -4.24 2.75 15.28
N ALA A 50 -3.55 3.77 14.81
CA ALA A 50 -4.12 4.79 13.94
C ALA A 50 -3.59 4.64 12.52
N ILE A 51 -4.43 4.93 11.53
CA ILE A 51 -4.04 5.03 10.13
C ILE A 51 -4.35 6.45 9.66
N ILE A 52 -3.30 7.19 9.35
CA ILE A 52 -3.38 8.60 8.95
C ILE A 52 -3.11 8.70 7.44
N THR A 53 -3.90 9.50 6.75
CA THR A 53 -3.68 9.77 5.32
C THR A 53 -3.02 11.13 5.13
N THR A 54 -2.09 11.23 4.19
CA THR A 54 -1.47 12.50 3.81
C THR A 54 -2.28 13.28 2.77
N ASN A 55 -3.30 12.65 2.18
CA ASN A 55 -4.21 13.21 1.15
C ASN A 55 -3.52 13.81 -0.08
N SER A 56 -2.28 13.61 -0.23
CA SER A 56 -1.37 13.89 -1.36
C SER A 56 0.05 13.94 -0.83
N CYS A 57 0.98 13.50 -1.60
CA CYS A 57 2.41 13.33 -1.29
C CYS A 57 3.16 14.63 -0.98
N THR A 58 2.59 15.59 -0.29
CA THR A 58 3.37 16.73 0.15
C THR A 58 4.12 16.35 1.44
N ASN A 59 5.43 16.26 1.34
CA ASN A 59 6.33 16.03 2.47
C ASN A 59 6.05 16.99 3.65
N ILE A 60 5.52 18.18 3.38
CA ILE A 60 5.16 19.20 4.37
C ILE A 60 4.01 18.72 5.28
N LYS A 61 2.96 18.13 4.71
CA LYS A 61 1.84 17.61 5.51
C LYS A 61 2.26 16.42 6.36
N THR A 62 3.05 15.54 5.80
CA THR A 62 3.62 14.39 6.54
C THR A 62 4.52 14.89 7.68
N TYR A 63 5.32 15.91 7.45
CA TYR A 63 6.16 16.53 8.48
C TYR A 63 5.33 17.11 9.63
N ALA A 64 4.25 17.83 9.33
CA ALA A 64 3.34 18.36 10.35
C ALA A 64 2.69 17.25 11.17
N ASN A 65 2.31 16.14 10.53
CA ASN A 65 1.77 14.96 11.22
C ASN A 65 2.80 14.32 12.14
N LEU A 66 4.05 14.19 11.70
CA LEU A 66 5.15 13.68 12.54
C LEU A 66 5.42 14.59 13.75
N LYS A 67 5.39 15.90 13.57
CA LYS A 67 5.53 16.87 14.66
C LYS A 67 4.43 16.73 15.69
N TYR A 68 3.18 16.56 15.24
CA TYR A 68 2.04 16.30 16.11
C TYR A 68 2.17 14.97 16.87
N MET A 69 2.59 13.89 16.18
CA MET A 69 2.80 12.59 16.81
C MET A 69 3.90 12.61 17.87
N ASN A 70 4.94 13.42 17.69
CA ASN A 70 5.99 13.56 18.70
C ASN A 70 5.46 14.13 20.02
N GLN A 71 4.45 15.00 19.94
CA GLN A 71 3.78 15.57 21.13
C GLN A 71 2.98 14.50 21.91
N ILE A 72 2.55 13.42 21.25
CA ILE A 72 1.80 12.32 21.88
C ILE A 72 2.66 11.08 22.19
N TYR A 73 3.97 11.20 22.20
CA TYR A 73 4.94 10.18 22.64
C TYR A 73 5.01 8.90 21.80
N ILE A 74 4.56 8.91 20.55
CA ILE A 74 4.62 7.72 19.67
C ILE A 74 6.03 7.44 19.14
N ARG A 75 6.98 8.33 19.32
CA ARG A 75 8.43 8.22 18.96
C ARG A 75 8.70 7.43 17.67
N ASP A 76 9.17 6.17 17.80
CA ASP A 76 9.64 5.34 16.67
C ASP A 76 8.57 4.34 16.17
N ASN A 77 7.38 4.31 16.78
CA ASN A 77 6.32 3.35 16.46
C ASN A 77 5.41 3.87 15.35
N PHE A 78 5.98 4.09 14.19
CA PHE A 78 5.23 4.45 12.99
C PHE A 78 5.86 3.87 11.73
N LEU A 79 5.04 3.62 10.72
CA LEU A 79 5.45 3.21 9.39
C LEU A 79 4.76 4.09 8.35
N MET A 80 5.57 4.77 7.54
CA MET A 80 5.10 5.49 6.35
C MET A 80 5.12 4.54 5.16
N ILE A 81 3.98 4.38 4.52
CA ILE A 81 3.81 3.55 3.32
C ILE A 81 3.56 4.48 2.13
N ARG A 82 4.44 4.42 1.15
CA ARG A 82 4.41 5.22 -0.06
C ARG A 82 4.26 4.36 -1.29
N ASP A 83 3.51 4.85 -2.26
CA ASP A 83 3.39 4.23 -3.56
C ASP A 83 4.75 4.16 -4.26
N GLY A 84 4.97 3.12 -5.05
CA GLY A 84 6.19 2.96 -5.86
C GLY A 84 6.25 3.90 -7.05
N ASP A 85 5.10 4.25 -7.62
CA ASP A 85 4.94 5.16 -8.77
C ASP A 85 5.81 4.82 -9.98
N GLY A 86 6.23 3.56 -10.10
CA GLY A 86 7.14 3.11 -11.15
C GLY A 86 8.57 3.66 -11.03
N LYS A 87 8.97 4.08 -9.82
CA LYS A 87 10.30 4.64 -9.53
C LYS A 87 11.16 3.62 -8.77
N ASP A 88 12.47 3.90 -8.70
CA ASP A 88 13.39 3.11 -7.88
C ASP A 88 13.06 3.30 -6.38
N SER A 89 12.76 2.20 -5.69
CA SER A 89 12.33 2.23 -4.30
C SER A 89 13.46 2.63 -3.34
N GLY A 90 14.69 2.23 -3.63
CA GLY A 90 15.86 2.57 -2.83
C GLY A 90 16.19 4.07 -2.92
N GLU A 91 16.11 4.65 -4.11
CA GLU A 91 16.31 6.07 -4.33
C GLU A 91 15.23 6.91 -3.64
N LEU A 92 13.95 6.55 -3.80
CA LEU A 92 12.84 7.22 -3.12
C LEU A 92 13.00 7.19 -1.60
N LYS A 93 13.33 6.04 -1.05
CA LYS A 93 13.54 5.86 0.39
C LYS A 93 14.68 6.72 0.91
N SER A 94 15.81 6.72 0.19
CA SER A 94 16.96 7.56 0.52
C SER A 94 16.64 9.07 0.49
N GLN A 95 15.91 9.51 -0.54
CA GLN A 95 15.48 10.90 -0.66
C GLN A 95 14.57 11.33 0.50
N LEU A 96 13.61 10.49 0.88
CA LEU A 96 12.73 10.74 2.02
C LEU A 96 13.49 10.82 3.34
N CYS A 97 14.36 9.87 3.62
CA CYS A 97 15.16 9.86 4.84
C CYS A 97 16.06 11.10 4.94
N LYS A 98 16.69 11.51 3.82
CA LYS A 98 17.51 12.76 3.77
C LYS A 98 16.65 14.01 3.98
N TYR A 99 15.45 14.06 3.42
CA TYR A 99 14.54 15.18 3.62
C TYR A 99 14.18 15.37 5.10
N TYR A 100 13.79 14.29 5.78
CA TYR A 100 13.42 14.35 7.20
C TYR A 100 14.64 14.62 8.09
N ALA A 101 15.82 14.07 7.78
CA ALA A 101 17.04 14.38 8.51
C ALA A 101 17.38 15.87 8.47
N ARG A 102 17.29 16.48 7.30
CA ARG A 102 17.52 17.95 7.13
C ARG A 102 16.50 18.75 7.94
N ARG A 103 15.22 18.37 7.90
CA ARG A 103 14.17 19.05 8.69
C ARG A 103 14.40 18.93 10.18
N ASN A 104 14.91 17.81 10.67
CA ASN A 104 15.27 17.61 12.07
C ASN A 104 16.45 18.49 12.52
N GLU A 105 17.35 18.84 11.61
CA GLU A 105 18.44 19.77 11.89
C GLU A 105 17.95 21.22 12.00
N GLU A 106 16.95 21.58 11.19
CA GLU A 106 16.37 22.93 11.14
C GLU A 106 15.39 23.21 12.29
N ASP A 107 14.76 22.16 12.86
CA ASP A 107 13.71 22.30 13.89
C ASP A 107 14.26 21.97 15.28
N VAL A 108 14.14 22.92 16.19
CA VAL A 108 14.58 22.79 17.59
C VAL A 108 13.72 21.82 18.38
N ASP A 109 12.48 21.63 17.96
CA ASP A 109 11.55 20.65 18.53
C ASP A 109 11.86 19.25 18.00
N ARG A 110 12.59 18.49 18.76
CA ARG A 110 13.06 17.14 18.46
C ARG A 110 11.97 16.24 17.91
N LEU A 111 11.88 16.10 16.59
CA LEU A 111 10.97 15.19 15.92
C LEU A 111 11.42 13.74 16.08
N PRO A 112 10.50 12.76 15.96
CA PRO A 112 10.87 11.38 15.82
C PRO A 112 11.83 11.26 14.63
N ARG A 113 12.96 10.61 14.83
CA ARG A 113 13.90 10.33 13.74
C ARG A 113 13.24 9.37 12.75
N VAL A 114 13.04 9.84 11.54
CA VAL A 114 12.65 8.98 10.43
C VAL A 114 13.89 8.22 9.98
N THR A 115 13.88 6.91 10.18
CA THR A 115 14.92 6.00 9.71
C THR A 115 14.39 5.14 8.57
N GLU A 116 15.24 4.38 7.92
CA GLU A 116 14.81 3.44 6.87
C GLU A 116 13.74 2.44 7.34
N LYS A 117 13.77 2.07 8.61
CA LYS A 117 12.77 1.21 9.25
C LYS A 117 11.36 1.81 9.20
N ASN A 118 11.24 3.13 9.26
CA ASN A 118 9.96 3.85 9.30
C ASN A 118 9.39 4.15 7.91
N VAL A 119 10.07 3.75 6.83
CA VAL A 119 9.68 4.04 5.46
C VAL A 119 9.57 2.75 4.66
N LEU A 120 8.38 2.49 4.12
CA LEU A 120 8.14 1.46 3.12
C LEU A 120 7.75 2.13 1.80
N ILE A 121 8.54 1.92 0.76
CA ILE A 121 8.14 2.19 -0.61
C ILE A 121 7.59 0.89 -1.17
N LEU A 122 6.34 0.88 -1.60
CA LEU A 122 5.69 -0.31 -2.15
C LEU A 122 6.47 -0.84 -3.35
N LYS A 123 6.59 -2.16 -3.45
CA LYS A 123 7.20 -2.86 -4.58
C LYS A 123 6.48 -2.52 -5.89
N TYR A 124 5.15 -2.46 -5.84
CA TYR A 124 4.30 -2.16 -6.99
C TYR A 124 3.97 -0.67 -7.09
N TYR A 125 3.34 -0.28 -8.19
CA TYR A 125 3.01 1.11 -8.47
C TYR A 125 2.20 1.75 -7.34
N SER A 126 1.18 1.08 -6.85
CA SER A 126 0.32 1.49 -5.74
C SER A 126 -0.23 0.28 -5.00
N PHE A 127 -0.97 0.51 -3.91
CA PHE A 127 -1.53 -0.58 -3.12
C PHE A 127 -2.55 -1.42 -3.90
N GLU A 128 -3.31 -0.82 -4.82
CA GLU A 128 -4.24 -1.53 -5.70
C GLU A 128 -3.56 -2.64 -6.51
N ASN A 129 -2.31 -2.46 -6.92
CA ASN A 129 -1.58 -3.43 -7.74
C ASN A 129 -1.30 -4.76 -7.03
N TYR A 130 -1.40 -4.80 -5.69
CA TYR A 130 -1.27 -6.05 -4.92
C TYR A 130 -2.46 -6.99 -5.09
N PHE A 131 -3.60 -6.49 -5.53
CA PHE A 131 -4.83 -7.25 -5.74
C PHE A 131 -5.05 -7.68 -7.19
N LEU A 132 -4.01 -7.75 -7.99
CA LEU A 132 -4.06 -8.01 -9.43
C LEU A 132 -3.35 -9.31 -9.84
N ASP A 133 -3.31 -10.32 -8.98
CA ASP A 133 -2.89 -11.66 -9.39
C ASP A 133 -4.06 -12.38 -10.07
N PRO A 134 -3.96 -12.70 -11.38
CA PRO A 134 -5.04 -13.33 -12.11
C PRO A 134 -5.51 -14.67 -11.52
N LYS A 135 -4.60 -15.44 -10.94
CA LYS A 135 -4.94 -16.72 -10.29
C LYS A 135 -5.84 -16.53 -9.09
N VAL A 136 -5.49 -15.59 -8.23
CA VAL A 136 -6.28 -15.27 -7.03
C VAL A 136 -7.61 -14.66 -7.44
N MET A 137 -7.61 -13.74 -8.41
CA MET A 137 -8.82 -13.09 -8.91
C MET A 137 -9.82 -14.09 -9.50
N ALA A 138 -9.34 -15.11 -10.22
CA ALA A 138 -10.18 -16.18 -10.74
C ALA A 138 -10.77 -17.06 -9.61
N ARG A 139 -9.96 -17.40 -8.60
CA ARG A 139 -10.45 -18.19 -7.45
C ARG A 139 -11.57 -17.51 -6.68
N ILE A 140 -11.53 -16.20 -6.55
CA ILE A 140 -12.55 -15.44 -5.82
C ILE A 140 -13.72 -14.99 -6.70
N GLY A 141 -13.69 -15.28 -7.99
CA GLY A 141 -14.77 -15.00 -8.94
C GLY A 141 -14.84 -13.55 -9.41
N VAL A 142 -13.77 -12.77 -9.28
CA VAL A 142 -13.68 -11.42 -9.88
C VAL A 142 -13.59 -11.52 -11.40
N ILE A 143 -12.92 -12.54 -11.89
CA ILE A 143 -12.85 -12.95 -13.28
C ILE A 143 -13.17 -14.44 -13.40
N GLU A 144 -13.51 -14.88 -14.59
CA GLU A 144 -13.88 -16.28 -14.85
C GLU A 144 -12.67 -17.22 -14.91
N SER A 145 -11.55 -16.71 -15.44
CA SER A 145 -10.29 -17.45 -15.59
C SER A 145 -9.08 -16.49 -15.64
N GLU A 146 -7.87 -17.04 -15.51
CA GLU A 146 -6.65 -16.26 -15.71
C GLU A 146 -6.56 -15.70 -17.14
N GLU A 147 -6.96 -16.47 -18.12
CA GLU A 147 -6.95 -16.09 -19.55
C GLU A 147 -7.84 -14.87 -19.78
N GLN A 148 -8.99 -14.80 -19.14
CA GLN A 148 -9.89 -13.65 -19.22
C GLN A 148 -9.22 -12.37 -18.72
N PHE A 149 -8.36 -12.45 -17.68
CA PHE A 149 -7.59 -11.30 -17.23
C PHE A 149 -6.72 -10.73 -18.35
N TYR A 150 -5.96 -11.60 -18.99
CA TYR A 150 -5.01 -11.18 -20.03
C TYR A 150 -5.71 -10.65 -21.28
N GLU A 151 -6.85 -11.25 -21.65
CA GLU A 151 -7.67 -10.79 -22.77
C GLU A 151 -8.27 -9.40 -22.52
N ILE A 152 -8.86 -9.19 -21.33
CA ILE A 152 -9.40 -7.88 -20.92
C ILE A 152 -8.29 -6.84 -20.84
N PHE A 153 -7.14 -7.19 -20.26
CA PHE A 153 -6.01 -6.27 -20.20
C PHE A 153 -5.56 -5.86 -21.59
N LEU A 154 -5.38 -6.81 -22.50
CA LEU A 154 -4.92 -6.55 -23.88
C LEU A 154 -5.91 -5.66 -24.64
N GLU A 155 -7.22 -5.90 -24.47
CA GLU A 155 -8.26 -5.05 -25.05
C GLU A 155 -8.13 -3.60 -24.53
N LYS A 156 -8.07 -3.42 -23.21
CA LYS A 156 -7.94 -2.10 -22.58
C LYS A 156 -6.59 -1.44 -22.85
N TRP A 157 -5.55 -2.22 -22.97
CA TRP A 157 -4.25 -1.73 -23.42
C TRP A 157 -4.31 -1.09 -24.78
N LYS A 158 -4.86 -1.79 -25.78
CA LYS A 158 -5.04 -1.30 -27.14
C LYS A 158 -6.01 -0.13 -27.21
N GLU A 159 -7.05 -0.14 -26.37
CA GLU A 159 -8.05 0.91 -26.32
C GLU A 159 -7.46 2.24 -25.81
N TYR A 160 -6.79 2.25 -24.63
CA TYR A 160 -6.33 3.50 -24.01
C TYR A 160 -5.14 3.41 -23.05
N LEU A 161 -4.89 2.27 -22.37
CA LEU A 161 -3.87 2.20 -21.31
C LEU A 161 -2.46 2.55 -21.83
N HIS A 162 -2.12 2.14 -23.06
CA HIS A 162 -0.83 2.45 -23.68
C HIS A 162 -0.57 3.95 -23.86
N ARG A 163 -1.62 4.77 -23.91
CA ARG A 163 -1.52 6.23 -24.06
C ARG A 163 -1.32 6.97 -22.75
N LEU A 164 -1.62 6.34 -21.62
CA LEU A 164 -1.41 6.93 -20.32
C LEU A 164 0.09 7.10 -20.03
N ARG A 165 0.43 8.08 -19.18
CA ARG A 165 1.83 8.32 -18.79
C ARG A 165 2.50 7.04 -18.24
N SER A 166 1.81 6.30 -17.38
CA SER A 166 2.31 5.03 -16.85
C SER A 166 2.42 3.94 -17.91
N GLY A 167 1.50 3.91 -18.89
CA GLY A 167 1.58 3.01 -20.04
C GLY A 167 2.78 3.31 -20.95
N GLN A 168 3.05 4.58 -21.23
CA GLN A 168 4.24 5.00 -21.96
C GLN A 168 5.52 4.60 -21.24
N LYS A 169 5.56 4.75 -19.91
CA LYS A 169 6.69 4.30 -19.10
C LYS A 169 6.89 2.79 -19.17
N LEU A 170 5.82 2.02 -19.12
CA LEU A 170 5.88 0.57 -19.27
C LEU A 170 6.43 0.16 -20.66
N LEU A 171 5.99 0.82 -21.73
CA LEU A 171 6.53 0.60 -23.08
C LEU A 171 8.04 0.89 -23.16
N GLU A 172 8.50 1.98 -22.55
CA GLU A 172 9.94 2.30 -22.48
C GLU A 172 10.73 1.20 -21.78
N VAL A 173 10.22 0.69 -20.66
CA VAL A 173 10.88 -0.36 -19.85
C VAL A 173 10.94 -1.68 -20.62
N LEU A 174 9.84 -2.07 -21.29
CA LEU A 174 9.76 -3.33 -22.03
C LEU A 174 10.48 -3.26 -23.37
N GLY A 175 10.61 -2.08 -23.98
CA GLY A 175 11.15 -1.90 -25.32
C GLY A 175 10.28 -2.51 -26.45
N ARG A 176 9.05 -2.93 -26.13
CA ARG A 176 8.09 -3.54 -27.07
C ARG A 176 6.66 -3.33 -26.60
N ASP A 177 5.73 -3.48 -27.49
CA ASP A 177 4.29 -3.43 -27.21
C ASP A 177 3.72 -4.83 -26.90
N PHE A 178 2.53 -4.89 -26.33
CA PHE A 178 1.76 -6.12 -26.14
C PHE A 178 0.95 -6.44 -27.40
N GLU A 179 1.19 -7.59 -27.97
CA GLU A 179 0.47 -8.07 -29.17
C GLU A 179 -0.52 -9.18 -28.82
N THR A 180 -0.18 -10.02 -27.86
CA THR A 180 -0.96 -11.20 -27.45
C THR A 180 -1.21 -11.25 -25.96
N ALA A 181 -2.19 -12.08 -25.54
CA ALA A 181 -2.45 -12.39 -24.13
C ALA A 181 -1.22 -13.03 -23.45
N GLU A 182 -0.45 -13.84 -24.18
CA GLU A 182 0.78 -14.44 -23.65
C GLU A 182 1.87 -13.40 -23.36
N ASP A 183 1.96 -12.33 -24.17
CA ASP A 183 2.86 -11.21 -23.88
C ASP A 183 2.48 -10.54 -22.54
N VAL A 184 1.19 -10.35 -22.29
CA VAL A 184 0.68 -9.79 -21.03
C VAL A 184 1.06 -10.69 -19.87
N LYS A 185 0.80 -11.99 -19.99
CA LYS A 185 1.13 -12.98 -18.96
C LYS A 185 2.62 -12.99 -18.62
N ALA A 186 3.47 -12.91 -19.62
CA ALA A 186 4.93 -12.93 -19.45
C ALA A 186 5.46 -11.69 -18.72
N HIS A 187 4.72 -10.57 -18.71
CA HIS A 187 5.16 -9.29 -18.16
C HIS A 187 4.26 -8.76 -17.02
N MET A 188 3.59 -9.66 -16.31
CA MET A 188 2.71 -9.26 -15.19
C MET A 188 3.44 -8.53 -14.06
N GLU A 189 4.70 -8.88 -13.81
CA GLU A 189 5.50 -8.20 -12.79
C GLU A 189 5.76 -6.73 -13.17
N GLU A 190 6.19 -6.49 -14.39
CA GLU A 190 6.43 -5.13 -14.90
C GLU A 190 5.14 -4.33 -14.98
N ILE A 191 4.02 -4.94 -15.37
CA ILE A 191 2.70 -4.31 -15.36
C ILE A 191 2.35 -3.82 -13.96
N ARG A 192 2.53 -4.64 -12.94
CA ARG A 192 2.23 -4.29 -11.54
C ARG A 192 3.16 -3.21 -11.00
N ILE A 193 4.43 -3.17 -11.44
CA ILE A 193 5.40 -2.17 -11.01
C ILE A 193 5.17 -0.82 -11.68
N TYR A 194 4.92 -0.79 -12.99
CA TYR A 194 5.00 0.44 -13.78
C TYR A 194 3.66 1.02 -14.19
N LEU A 195 2.58 0.23 -14.23
CA LEU A 195 1.28 0.70 -14.65
C LEU A 195 0.45 1.16 -13.45
N ARG A 196 -0.15 2.36 -13.57
CA ARG A 196 -0.95 2.96 -12.49
C ARG A 196 -2.12 2.05 -12.09
N GLY A 197 -2.12 1.63 -10.82
CA GLY A 197 -3.04 0.64 -10.29
C GLY A 197 -4.50 1.06 -10.30
N HIS A 198 -4.79 2.33 -10.08
CA HIS A 198 -6.16 2.83 -10.08
C HIS A 198 -6.93 2.49 -11.36
N ASN A 199 -6.29 2.64 -12.53
CA ASN A 199 -6.94 2.33 -13.80
C ASN A 199 -7.20 0.82 -13.97
N LEU A 200 -6.24 -0.03 -13.58
CA LEU A 200 -6.42 -1.48 -13.62
C LEU A 200 -7.47 -1.95 -12.61
N TYR A 201 -7.43 -1.41 -11.43
CA TYR A 201 -8.38 -1.73 -10.38
C TYR A 201 -9.81 -1.42 -10.81
N ASP A 202 -10.06 -0.27 -11.40
CA ASP A 202 -11.39 0.10 -11.93
C ASP A 202 -11.88 -0.85 -13.02
N ILE A 203 -11.00 -1.34 -13.90
CA ILE A 203 -11.36 -2.29 -14.95
C ILE A 203 -11.92 -3.58 -14.36
N TYR A 204 -11.28 -4.15 -13.34
CA TYR A 204 -11.61 -5.47 -12.81
C TYR A 204 -12.55 -5.41 -11.60
N TYR A 205 -12.38 -4.43 -10.71
CA TYR A 205 -13.10 -4.32 -9.46
C TYR A 205 -14.19 -3.23 -9.47
N GLY A 206 -14.28 -2.42 -10.52
CA GLY A 206 -15.21 -1.29 -10.59
C GLY A 206 -16.67 -1.66 -10.31
N ARG A 207 -17.12 -2.83 -10.76
CA ARG A 207 -18.48 -3.35 -10.51
C ARG A 207 -18.71 -3.81 -9.07
N TYR A 208 -17.67 -3.95 -8.26
CA TYR A 208 -17.74 -4.46 -6.90
C TYR A 208 -17.54 -3.38 -5.82
N LYS A 209 -17.65 -2.11 -6.15
CA LYS A 209 -17.37 -0.99 -5.22
C LYS A 209 -18.10 -1.09 -3.89
N GLU A 210 -19.36 -1.50 -3.90
CA GLU A 210 -20.15 -1.66 -2.68
C GLU A 210 -19.77 -2.88 -1.85
N GLN A 211 -19.09 -3.84 -2.43
CA GLN A 211 -18.64 -5.10 -1.82
C GLN A 211 -17.12 -5.18 -1.69
N GLU A 212 -16.42 -4.05 -1.85
CA GLU A 212 -14.96 -4.01 -1.89
C GLU A 212 -14.32 -4.69 -0.69
N GLN A 213 -14.80 -4.40 0.52
CA GLN A 213 -14.24 -4.94 1.76
C GLN A 213 -14.31 -6.48 1.79
N GLU A 214 -15.44 -7.04 1.41
CA GLU A 214 -15.64 -8.49 1.35
C GLU A 214 -14.74 -9.14 0.29
N ILE A 215 -14.70 -8.57 -0.90
CA ILE A 215 -13.93 -9.12 -2.02
C ILE A 215 -12.43 -9.06 -1.74
N LEU A 216 -11.92 -7.94 -1.25
CA LEU A 216 -10.50 -7.82 -0.90
C LEU A 216 -10.12 -8.71 0.29
N SER A 217 -11.00 -8.89 1.28
CA SER A 217 -10.78 -9.86 2.36
C SER A 217 -10.65 -11.28 1.82
N ARG A 218 -11.51 -11.68 0.89
CA ARG A 218 -11.43 -12.98 0.21
C ARG A 218 -10.15 -13.11 -0.62
N TYR A 219 -9.73 -12.04 -1.29
CA TYR A 219 -8.46 -12.02 -2.03
C TYR A 219 -7.29 -12.29 -1.09
N ILE A 220 -7.20 -11.57 0.02
CA ILE A 220 -6.14 -11.72 1.03
C ILE A 220 -6.14 -13.14 1.62
N ASP A 221 -7.31 -13.73 1.86
CA ASP A 221 -7.43 -15.10 2.37
C ASP A 221 -6.92 -16.16 1.38
N GLN A 222 -7.02 -15.92 0.09
CA GLN A 222 -6.61 -16.86 -0.96
C GLN A 222 -5.21 -16.59 -1.51
N ALA A 223 -4.68 -15.39 -1.34
CA ALA A 223 -3.36 -15.03 -1.78
C ALA A 223 -2.29 -15.58 -0.83
N PRO A 224 -1.13 -16.03 -1.34
CA PRO A 224 -0.02 -16.40 -0.49
C PRO A 224 0.57 -15.17 0.21
N ARG A 225 1.14 -15.37 1.43
CA ARG A 225 1.78 -14.32 2.21
C ARG A 225 2.86 -13.57 1.42
N GLU A 226 3.58 -14.29 0.59
CA GLU A 226 4.68 -13.79 -0.23
C GLU A 226 4.27 -12.65 -1.16
N ASP A 227 3.02 -12.60 -1.59
CA ASP A 227 2.48 -11.51 -2.42
C ASP A 227 2.48 -10.17 -1.70
N PHE A 228 2.44 -10.20 -0.36
CA PHE A 228 2.46 -9.02 0.51
C PHE A 228 3.75 -8.92 1.33
N ALA A 229 4.80 -9.65 0.97
CA ALA A 229 5.99 -9.81 1.80
C ALA A 229 6.67 -8.48 2.13
N ASP A 230 6.79 -7.56 1.20
CA ASP A 230 7.41 -6.25 1.44
C ASP A 230 6.67 -5.44 2.52
N ILE A 231 5.34 -5.49 2.52
CA ILE A 231 4.49 -4.83 3.52
C ILE A 231 4.62 -5.54 4.86
N LEU A 232 4.41 -6.84 4.89
CA LEU A 232 4.40 -7.64 6.11
C LEU A 232 5.77 -7.69 6.79
N ASP A 233 6.84 -7.84 6.02
CA ASP A 233 8.20 -7.82 6.58
C ASP A 233 8.58 -6.45 7.14
N SER A 234 8.07 -5.36 6.55
CA SER A 234 8.26 -4.03 7.10
C SER A 234 7.51 -3.82 8.43
N ILE A 235 6.31 -4.39 8.57
CA ILE A 235 5.54 -4.39 9.81
C ILE A 235 6.22 -5.25 10.87
N ASP A 236 6.70 -6.42 10.51
CA ASP A 236 7.36 -7.38 11.41
C ASP A 236 8.65 -6.86 12.04
N ARG A 237 9.27 -5.84 11.47
CA ARG A 237 10.44 -5.17 12.08
C ARG A 237 10.12 -4.43 13.37
N PHE A 238 8.85 -4.15 13.66
CA PHE A 238 8.42 -3.46 14.87
C PHE A 238 8.02 -4.46 15.95
N ILE A 239 8.67 -4.36 17.12
CA ILE A 239 8.40 -5.21 18.29
C ILE A 239 6.92 -5.19 18.69
N TYR A 240 6.26 -4.06 18.47
CA TYR A 240 4.82 -3.90 18.74
C TYR A 240 3.97 -5.00 18.10
N PHE A 241 4.36 -5.52 16.93
CA PHE A 241 3.62 -6.54 16.19
C PHE A 241 4.03 -7.98 16.50
N GLU A 242 5.15 -8.23 17.15
CA GLU A 242 5.64 -9.60 17.43
C GLU A 242 4.63 -10.42 18.21
N SER A 243 4.07 -9.87 19.29
CA SER A 243 3.08 -10.54 20.14
C SER A 243 1.65 -10.50 19.59
N ARG A 244 1.45 -9.94 18.41
CA ARG A 244 0.14 -9.70 17.79
C ARG A 244 -0.05 -10.45 16.48
N LYS A 245 0.91 -11.28 16.12
CA LYS A 245 0.84 -12.17 14.98
C LYS A 245 -0.24 -13.22 15.21
N LYS A 246 -0.90 -13.62 14.14
CA LYS A 246 -1.78 -14.78 14.14
C LYS A 246 -0.91 -16.04 14.28
N GLU A 247 -1.28 -16.97 15.15
CA GLU A 247 -0.63 -18.28 15.22
C GLU A 247 -0.64 -18.97 13.85
N GLY A 248 0.54 -19.39 13.37
CA GLY A 248 0.70 -20.05 12.06
C GLY A 248 0.71 -19.10 10.86
N ALA A 249 1.02 -17.82 11.05
CA ALA A 249 1.14 -16.82 9.96
C ALA A 249 2.56 -16.69 9.39
N ASP A 250 3.47 -17.59 9.77
CA ASP A 250 4.86 -17.66 9.24
C ASP A 250 4.91 -18.45 7.92
#